data_e44ac205948ea9e62e2ec9ed9f4dd2f3
#
_entry.id   e44ac205948ea9e62e2ec9ed9f4dd2f3
#
_cell.length_a   1.000
_cell.length_b   1.000
_cell.length_c   1.000
_cell.angle_alpha   90.00
_cell.angle_beta   90.00
_cell.angle_gamma   90.00
#
_symmetry.space_group_name_H-M   'P 1'
#
loop_
_entity.id
_entity.type
_entity.pdbx_description
1 polymer ?
#
loop_
_entity_poly.entity_id
_entity_poly.type
_entity_poly.pdbx_seq_one_letter_code
_entity_poly.pdbx_strand_id
1 'polypeptide(L)'
;MENEEKKIAGIYIRVSTEDQAREGFSLGEQEEKLRQLCKYKDFEIFKVYKDAGISAKNMKDRPAFQQMLDDMKAGKLNYIVAYKLDRVTRSVRDLEVLISTLEQYHCYLICDRDDVNTSTANGRFFVRMLT
;
A
#
# COMPACT_ATOMS: atom_id res chain seq x y z
N MET A 1 -4.12 -20.06 -20.66
CA MET A 1 -4.19 -19.83 -20.24
C MET A 1 -3.97 -19.76 -19.45
N GLU A 2 -3.73 -19.45 -19.25
CA GLU A 2 -3.60 -19.41 -18.55
C GLU A 2 -3.81 -19.11 -17.54
N ASN A 3 -3.83 -19.20 -17.00
CA ASN A 3 -4.11 -19.09 -15.55
C ASN A 3 -3.37 -17.98 -14.91
N GLU A 4 -3.60 -16.82 -15.46
CA GLU A 4 -3.09 -15.63 -14.81
C GLU A 4 -3.93 -15.39 -13.60
N GLU A 5 -3.28 -15.33 -12.45
CA GLU A 5 -3.97 -14.95 -11.23
C GLU A 5 -4.55 -13.56 -11.42
N LYS A 6 -5.78 -13.41 -10.98
CA LYS A 6 -6.43 -12.12 -11.01
C LYS A 6 -5.68 -11.16 -10.10
N LYS A 7 -5.41 -9.96 -10.59
CA LYS A 7 -4.71 -8.94 -9.81
C LYS A 7 -5.75 -8.06 -9.13
N ILE A 8 -5.88 -8.24 -7.83
CA ILE A 8 -6.88 -7.55 -7.02
C ILE A 8 -6.17 -6.66 -6.02
N ALA A 9 -6.47 -5.37 -6.06
CA ALA A 9 -5.77 -4.38 -5.26
C ALA A 9 -6.62 -3.84 -4.11
N GLY A 10 -5.96 -3.63 -2.98
CA GLY A 10 -6.49 -2.81 -1.92
C GLY A 10 -5.74 -1.49 -1.97
N ILE A 11 -6.45 -0.39 -2.04
CA ILE A 11 -5.84 0.93 -2.05
C ILE A 11 -5.78 1.44 -0.62
N TYR A 12 -4.59 1.83 -0.17
CA TYR A 12 -4.44 2.38 1.17
C TYR A 12 -4.10 3.85 1.12
N ILE A 13 -4.83 4.65 1.85
CA ILE A 13 -4.64 6.10 1.93
C ILE A 13 -4.53 6.50 3.38
N ARG A 14 -3.47 7.22 3.71
CA ARG A 14 -3.29 7.79 5.04
C ARG A 14 -2.87 9.24 4.90
N VAL A 15 -3.58 10.11 5.59
CA VAL A 15 -3.24 11.53 5.62
C VAL A 15 -3.34 12.02 7.05
N SER A 16 -2.25 12.57 7.58
CA SER A 16 -2.26 13.28 8.85
C SER A 16 -2.43 14.76 8.56
N THR A 17 -2.71 15.54 9.61
CA THR A 17 -2.78 16.98 9.47
C THR A 17 -1.47 17.56 8.93
N GLU A 18 -0.36 16.99 9.40
CA GLU A 18 0.97 17.39 8.97
C GLU A 18 1.18 17.10 7.47
N ASP A 19 0.75 15.92 7.02
CA ASP A 19 0.88 15.56 5.62
C ASP A 19 0.08 16.49 4.71
N GLN A 20 -1.13 16.84 5.13
CA GLN A 20 -1.96 17.76 4.36
C GLN A 20 -1.31 19.14 4.24
N ALA A 21 -0.74 19.63 5.33
CA ALA A 21 -0.09 20.93 5.34
C ALA A 21 1.13 20.94 4.42
N ARG A 22 1.86 19.83 4.40
CA ARG A 22 3.11 19.74 3.66
C ARG A 22 2.91 19.54 2.16
N GLU A 23 1.93 18.76 1.77
CA GLU A 23 1.77 18.35 0.38
C GLU A 23 0.55 18.91 -0.33
N GLY A 24 -0.41 19.40 0.44
CA GLY A 24 -1.60 20.01 -0.15
C GLY A 24 -2.55 19.05 -0.82
N PHE A 25 -2.35 17.74 -0.68
CA PHE A 25 -3.23 16.75 -1.27
C PHE A 25 -4.31 16.33 -0.31
N SER A 26 -5.56 16.36 -0.76
CA SER A 26 -6.67 15.82 0.00
C SER A 26 -6.72 14.31 -0.16
N LEU A 27 -7.52 13.66 0.70
CA LEU A 27 -7.77 12.23 0.58
C LEU A 27 -8.36 11.88 -0.77
N GLY A 28 -9.27 12.72 -1.27
CA GLY A 28 -9.91 12.48 -2.56
C GLY A 28 -8.95 12.52 -3.72
N GLU A 29 -7.99 13.45 -3.68
CA GLU A 29 -6.99 13.55 -4.73
C GLU A 29 -6.07 12.33 -4.73
N GLN A 30 -5.66 11.86 -3.57
CA GLN A 30 -4.86 10.65 -3.48
C GLN A 30 -5.62 9.45 -4.00
N GLU A 31 -6.88 9.34 -3.61
CA GLU A 31 -7.72 8.22 -4.06
C GLU A 31 -7.82 8.19 -5.57
N GLU A 32 -8.07 9.35 -6.18
CA GLU A 32 -8.22 9.44 -7.63
C GLU A 32 -6.94 8.99 -8.34
N LYS A 33 -5.79 9.48 -7.88
CA LYS A 33 -4.52 9.09 -8.47
C LYS A 33 -4.26 7.59 -8.38
N LEU A 34 -4.59 7.01 -7.23
CA LEU A 34 -4.35 5.57 -7.04
C LEU A 34 -5.34 4.72 -7.82
N ARG A 35 -6.57 5.20 -7.98
CA ARG A 35 -7.53 4.49 -8.84
C ARG A 35 -7.07 4.51 -10.30
N GLN A 36 -6.50 5.63 -10.74
CA GLN A 36 -5.96 5.71 -12.10
C GLN A 36 -4.77 4.78 -12.28
N LEU A 37 -3.92 4.67 -11.27
CA LEU A 37 -2.80 3.75 -11.31
C LEU A 37 -3.28 2.31 -11.43
N CYS A 38 -4.30 1.94 -10.67
CA CYS A 38 -4.87 0.60 -10.73
C CYS A 38 -5.46 0.32 -12.11
N LYS A 39 -6.13 1.30 -12.68
CA LYS A 39 -6.70 1.17 -14.01
C LYS A 39 -5.60 0.97 -15.06
N TYR A 40 -4.53 1.75 -14.95
CA TYR A 40 -3.40 1.64 -15.85
C TYR A 40 -2.75 0.26 -15.78
N LYS A 41 -2.65 -0.30 -14.58
CA LYS A 41 -2.04 -1.60 -14.38
C LYS A 41 -3.02 -2.77 -14.53
N ASP A 42 -4.27 -2.46 -14.83
CA ASP A 42 -5.31 -3.46 -15.02
C ASP A 42 -5.58 -4.27 -13.74
N PHE A 43 -5.57 -3.58 -12.60
CA PHE A 43 -5.91 -4.18 -11.32
C PHE A 43 -7.41 -3.98 -11.05
N GLU A 44 -8.04 -5.01 -10.50
CA GLU A 44 -9.38 -4.88 -9.96
C GLU A 44 -9.25 -4.29 -8.54
N ILE A 45 -10.06 -3.30 -8.22
CA ILE A 45 -10.01 -2.67 -6.89
C ILE A 45 -11.00 -3.37 -5.97
N PHE A 46 -10.50 -4.02 -4.93
CA PHE A 46 -11.37 -4.67 -3.96
C PHE A 46 -11.98 -3.64 -3.00
N LYS A 47 -11.15 -2.75 -2.46
CA LYS A 47 -11.63 -1.78 -1.48
C LYS A 47 -10.59 -0.68 -1.31
N VAL A 48 -11.07 0.50 -0.91
CA VAL A 48 -10.20 1.63 -0.53
C VAL A 48 -10.23 1.74 0.98
N TYR A 49 -9.06 1.73 1.61
CA TYR A 49 -8.90 1.79 3.06
C TYR A 49 -8.30 3.14 3.43
N LYS A 50 -8.99 3.88 4.29
CA LYS A 50 -8.59 5.26 4.62
C LYS A 50 -8.38 5.43 6.12
N ASP A 51 -7.20 5.92 6.50
CA ASP A 51 -6.90 6.32 7.87
C ASP A 51 -6.54 7.80 7.83
N ALA A 52 -7.45 8.65 8.29
CA ALA A 52 -7.27 10.09 8.27
C ALA A 52 -6.88 10.61 9.65
N GLY A 53 -5.95 11.58 9.67
CA GLY A 53 -5.53 12.22 10.91
C GLY A 53 -4.68 11.36 11.81
N ILE A 54 -4.11 10.27 11.29
CA ILE A 54 -3.40 9.29 12.09
C ILE A 54 -1.93 9.23 11.68
N SER A 55 -1.04 9.24 12.68
CA SER A 55 0.40 9.16 12.44
C SER A 55 0.83 7.79 11.94
N ALA A 56 1.88 7.75 11.11
CA ALA A 56 2.46 6.50 10.65
C ALA A 56 3.34 5.81 11.69
N LYS A 57 3.48 6.40 12.87
CA LYS A 57 4.37 5.89 13.90
C LYS A 57 3.96 4.54 14.46
N ASN A 58 2.67 4.28 14.49
CA ASN A 58 2.17 3.07 15.14
C ASN A 58 1.13 2.40 14.26
N MET A 59 1.46 1.23 13.74
CA MET A 59 0.54 0.48 12.87
C MET A 59 -0.71 0.03 13.61
N LYS A 60 -0.62 -0.16 14.92
CA LYS A 60 -1.77 -0.61 15.72
C LYS A 60 -2.89 0.42 15.76
N ASP A 61 -2.55 1.69 15.59
CA ASP A 61 -3.52 2.78 15.67
C ASP A 61 -4.12 3.12 14.32
N ARG A 62 -3.96 2.24 13.33
CA ARG A 62 -4.49 2.46 11.98
C ARG A 62 -5.48 1.36 11.64
N PRO A 63 -6.74 1.52 12.04
CA PRO A 63 -7.73 0.46 11.87
C PRO A 63 -7.99 0.06 10.43
N ALA A 64 -7.97 1.01 9.50
CA ALA A 64 -8.18 0.66 8.10
C ALA A 64 -7.02 -0.16 7.56
N PHE A 65 -5.80 0.16 7.96
CA PHE A 65 -4.63 -0.61 7.57
C PHE A 65 -4.70 -2.04 8.10
N GLN A 66 -5.11 -2.20 9.37
CA GLN A 66 -5.25 -3.52 9.96
C GLN A 66 -6.33 -4.33 9.24
N GLN A 67 -7.45 -3.69 8.89
CA GLN A 67 -8.50 -4.35 8.14
C GLN A 67 -7.99 -4.82 6.78
N MET A 68 -7.19 -3.99 6.12
CA MET A 68 -6.59 -4.34 4.83
C MET A 68 -5.71 -5.57 4.95
N LEU A 69 -4.88 -5.65 6.00
CA LEU A 69 -4.04 -6.80 6.21
C LEU A 69 -4.86 -8.06 6.48
N ASP A 70 -5.94 -7.94 7.25
CA ASP A 70 -6.82 -9.06 7.50
C ASP A 70 -7.46 -9.56 6.20
N ASP A 71 -7.92 -8.66 5.37
CA ASP A 71 -8.51 -9.02 4.07
C ASP A 71 -7.46 -9.66 3.16
N MET A 72 -6.23 -9.17 3.19
CA MET A 72 -5.13 -9.74 2.42
C MET A 72 -4.86 -11.17 2.87
N LYS A 73 -4.80 -11.40 4.18
CA LYS A 73 -4.56 -12.74 4.72
C LYS A 73 -5.70 -13.70 4.39
N ALA A 74 -6.91 -13.16 4.23
CA ALA A 74 -8.07 -13.97 3.83
C ALA A 74 -8.11 -14.24 2.32
N GLY A 75 -7.14 -13.71 1.57
CA GLY A 75 -7.07 -13.95 0.14
C GLY A 75 -7.94 -13.05 -0.70
N LYS A 76 -8.45 -11.96 -0.13
CA LYS A 76 -9.36 -11.06 -0.84
C LYS A 76 -8.66 -10.09 -1.76
N LEU A 77 -7.38 -9.85 -1.51
CA LEU A 77 -6.57 -8.98 -2.36
C LEU A 77 -5.13 -9.52 -2.39
N ASN A 78 -4.40 -9.20 -3.44
CA ASN A 78 -3.01 -9.64 -3.59
C ASN A 78 -2.08 -8.51 -4.02
N TYR A 79 -2.57 -7.27 -4.02
CA TYR A 79 -1.76 -6.08 -4.25
C TYR A 79 -2.20 -5.01 -3.27
N ILE A 80 -1.24 -4.29 -2.70
CA ILE A 80 -1.51 -3.12 -1.88
C ILE A 80 -0.93 -1.93 -2.63
N VAL A 81 -1.75 -0.93 -2.88
CA VAL A 81 -1.36 0.26 -3.65
C VAL A 81 -1.46 1.47 -2.74
N ALA A 82 -0.37 2.21 -2.62
CA ALA A 82 -0.32 3.39 -1.78
C ALA A 82 0.37 4.53 -2.52
N TYR A 83 0.21 5.74 -2.01
CA TYR A 83 0.76 6.92 -2.67
C TYR A 83 2.28 7.00 -2.52
N LYS A 84 2.76 6.86 -1.30
CA LYS A 84 4.19 6.88 -0.96
C LYS A 84 4.46 5.85 0.11
N LEU A 85 5.69 5.41 0.20
CA LEU A 85 6.07 4.46 1.24
C LEU A 85 5.83 5.01 2.64
N ASP A 86 6.05 6.30 2.87
CA ASP A 86 5.85 6.89 4.19
C ASP A 86 4.37 7.00 4.59
N ARG A 87 3.46 6.80 3.65
CA ARG A 87 2.03 6.64 3.98
C ARG A 87 1.75 5.28 4.55
N VAL A 88 2.59 4.30 4.22
CA VAL A 88 2.45 2.94 4.73
C VAL A 88 3.14 2.84 6.08
N THR A 89 4.39 3.26 6.16
CA THR A 89 5.12 3.25 7.43
C THR A 89 6.33 4.18 7.33
N ARG A 90 6.74 4.73 8.48
CA ARG A 90 7.98 5.48 8.58
C ARG A 90 9.03 4.72 9.38
N SER A 91 8.68 3.56 9.88
CA SER A 91 9.58 2.74 10.67
C SER A 91 10.21 1.65 9.80
N VAL A 92 11.54 1.58 9.80
CA VAL A 92 12.25 0.54 9.07
C VAL A 92 11.87 -0.85 9.59
N ARG A 93 11.72 -0.96 10.91
CA ARG A 93 11.32 -2.23 11.51
C ARG A 93 9.94 -2.67 11.03
N ASP A 94 8.98 -1.73 11.04
CA ASP A 94 7.63 -2.04 10.60
C ASP A 94 7.62 -2.42 9.11
N LEU A 95 8.45 -1.76 8.31
CA LEU A 95 8.56 -2.09 6.90
C LEU A 95 9.08 -3.51 6.70
N GLU A 96 10.09 -3.91 7.47
CA GLU A 96 10.60 -5.28 7.39
C GLU A 96 9.53 -6.31 7.70
N VAL A 97 8.79 -6.07 8.79
CA VAL A 97 7.72 -6.98 9.20
C VAL A 97 6.64 -7.03 8.12
N LEU A 98 6.27 -5.87 7.59
CA LEU A 98 5.24 -5.80 6.56
C LEU A 98 5.66 -6.57 5.31
N ILE A 99 6.86 -6.33 4.81
CA ILE A 99 7.33 -7.00 3.59
C ILE A 99 7.39 -8.52 3.79
N SER A 100 7.88 -8.98 4.94
CA SER A 100 7.90 -10.41 5.24
C SER A 100 6.49 -11.01 5.25
N THR A 101 5.55 -10.28 5.84
CA THR A 101 4.16 -10.74 5.89
C THR A 101 3.56 -10.82 4.49
N LEU A 102 3.80 -9.79 3.68
CA LEU A 102 3.27 -9.77 2.32
C LEU A 102 3.85 -10.90 1.48
N GLU A 103 5.14 -11.15 1.61
CA GLU A 103 5.78 -12.25 0.88
C GLU A 103 5.17 -13.60 1.26
N GLN A 104 4.87 -13.76 2.53
CA GLN A 104 4.28 -14.99 3.03
C GLN A 104 2.92 -15.28 2.38
N TYR A 105 2.16 -14.23 2.09
CA TYR A 105 0.83 -14.36 1.50
C TYR A 105 0.81 -14.07 0.00
N HIS A 106 1.98 -13.97 -0.61
CA HIS A 106 2.10 -13.70 -2.05
C HIS A 106 1.39 -12.41 -2.46
N CYS A 107 1.51 -11.39 -1.62
CA CYS A 107 0.95 -10.07 -1.88
C CYS A 107 2.08 -9.11 -2.18
N TYR A 108 1.84 -8.15 -3.06
CA TYR A 108 2.85 -7.20 -3.50
C TYR A 108 2.48 -5.78 -3.13
N LEU A 109 3.48 -4.95 -2.87
CA LEU A 109 3.30 -3.55 -2.52
C LEU A 109 3.75 -2.66 -3.67
N ILE A 110 2.91 -1.70 -4.03
CA ILE A 110 3.22 -0.73 -5.09
C ILE A 110 2.94 0.66 -4.54
N CYS A 111 3.93 1.56 -4.67
CA CYS A 111 3.77 2.95 -4.29
C CYS A 111 3.89 3.82 -5.54
N ASP A 112 2.97 4.78 -5.68
CA ASP A 112 2.89 5.61 -6.88
C ASP A 112 4.07 6.56 -7.04
N ARG A 113 4.50 7.18 -5.93
CA ARG A 113 5.54 8.21 -5.98
C ARG A 113 6.95 7.69 -5.77
N ASP A 114 7.10 6.53 -5.18
CA ASP A 114 8.39 5.90 -4.96
C ASP A 114 8.55 4.76 -5.95
N ASP A 115 9.78 4.36 -6.21
CA ASP A 115 10.04 3.22 -7.10
C ASP A 115 9.86 1.91 -6.35
N VAL A 116 8.74 1.78 -5.66
CA VAL A 116 8.43 0.57 -4.89
C VAL A 116 7.42 -0.26 -5.65
N ASN A 117 7.85 -1.43 -6.08
CA ASN A 117 6.98 -2.43 -6.70
C ASN A 117 7.59 -3.80 -6.39
N THR A 118 7.11 -4.42 -5.31
CA THR A 118 7.70 -5.67 -4.86
C THR A 118 7.32 -6.86 -5.73
N SER A 119 6.51 -6.64 -6.78
CA SER A 119 6.25 -7.71 -7.74
C SER A 119 7.41 -7.87 -8.72
N THR A 120 8.37 -6.93 -8.74
CA THR A 120 9.55 -7.00 -9.59
C THR A 120 10.80 -7.23 -8.75
N ALA A 121 11.82 -7.83 -9.37
CA ALA A 121 13.09 -8.04 -8.68
C ALA A 121 13.74 -6.72 -8.28
N ASN A 122 13.70 -5.72 -9.17
CA ASN A 122 14.27 -4.41 -8.89
C ASN A 122 13.57 -3.72 -7.73
N GLY A 123 12.26 -3.81 -7.68
CA GLY A 123 11.49 -3.22 -6.60
C GLY A 123 11.78 -3.88 -5.26
N ARG A 124 11.89 -5.21 -5.25
CA ARG A 124 12.24 -5.94 -4.03
C ARG A 124 13.63 -5.54 -3.55
N PHE A 125 14.58 -5.41 -4.48
CA PHE A 125 15.93 -5.00 -4.15
C PHE A 125 15.94 -3.60 -3.54
N PHE A 126 15.18 -2.68 -4.13
CA PHE A 126 15.07 -1.31 -3.63
C PHE A 126 14.57 -1.29 -2.19
N VAL A 127 13.51 -2.03 -1.91
CA VAL A 127 12.95 -2.08 -0.55
C VAL A 127 13.95 -2.69 0.43
N ARG A 128 14.66 -3.74 0.03
CA ARG A 128 15.66 -4.36 0.91
C ARG A 128 16.80 -3.41 1.23
N MET A 129 17.15 -2.52 0.32
CA MET A 129 18.17 -1.50 0.59
C MET A 129 17.72 -0.50 1.64
N LEU A 130 16.42 -0.29 1.76
CA LEU A 130 15.86 0.62 2.76
C LEU A 130 15.79 -0.02 4.16
N THR A 131 15.82 -1.34 4.22
CA THR A 131 15.76 -2.06 5.49
C THR A 131 17.14 -2.56 5.88
#